data_9e963a5067657cea23d55119acc26e74
#
_entry.id   9e963a5067657cea23d55119acc26e74
#
_cell.length_a   1.000
_cell.length_b   1.000
_cell.length_c   1.000
_cell.angle_alpha   90.00
_cell.angle_beta   90.00
_cell.angle_gamma   90.00
#
_symmetry.space_group_name_H-M   'P 1'
#
loop_
_entity.id
_entity.type
_entity.pdbx_description
1 polymer ?
#
loop_
_entity_poly.entity_id
_entity_poly.type
_entity_poly.pdbx_seq_one_letter_code
_entity_poly.pdbx_strand_id
1 'polypeptide(L)'
;PCRVPHPEENRIKALTMKVRNRIIGICGIVAALVATALIVHSCGIYSFSGTSIQPDVKTITIDYFEYKALKVNPSLSNDMTEALKDKFRKMTRLEQVDMDGDLEITGAITGYDVRATAVTADEVAAQNRLTVTVKISFTNRKYPEDDFSDKPFSSYADYESTQSLDAVEATLCEEITEKICE
;
A
#
# COMPACT_ATOMS: atom_id res chain seq x y z
N PRO A 1 54.50 27.56 56.82
CA PRO A 1 53.71 28.69 56.39
C PRO A 1 52.48 28.18 55.63
N CYS A 2 51.32 28.20 56.39
CA CYS A 2 50.05 27.84 55.77
C CYS A 2 49.58 28.99 54.89
N ARG A 3 49.45 28.70 53.58
CA ARG A 3 48.87 29.63 52.62
C ARG A 3 47.36 29.58 52.71
N VAL A 4 46.75 30.59 53.30
CA VAL A 4 45.31 30.79 53.38
C VAL A 4 44.82 31.11 51.99
N PRO A 5 43.88 30.35 51.40
CA PRO A 5 43.34 30.66 50.07
C PRO A 5 42.56 31.97 50.09
N HIS A 6 42.82 32.88 49.17
CA HIS A 6 42.18 34.18 49.02
C HIS A 6 40.67 33.99 48.66
N PRO A 7 39.74 34.60 49.34
CA PRO A 7 38.28 34.43 49.17
C PRO A 7 37.78 34.79 47.76
N GLU A 8 38.50 35.64 47.06
CA GLU A 8 38.17 36.10 45.68
C GLU A 8 38.30 34.97 44.64
N GLU A 9 39.33 34.07 44.78
CA GLU A 9 39.58 32.99 43.86
C GLU A 9 38.46 31.92 43.88
N ASN A 10 37.88 31.70 45.02
CA ASN A 10 36.74 30.79 45.16
C ASN A 10 35.43 31.33 44.58
N ARG A 11 35.23 32.66 44.64
CA ARG A 11 34.08 33.33 44.01
C ARG A 11 34.16 33.29 42.48
N ILE A 12 35.34 33.46 41.91
CA ILE A 12 35.54 33.39 40.45
C ILE A 12 35.34 31.98 39.95
N LYS A 13 35.84 30.95 40.65
CA LYS A 13 35.62 29.54 40.32
C LYS A 13 34.13 29.11 40.38
N ALA A 14 33.42 29.62 41.40
CA ALA A 14 31.98 29.33 41.54
C ALA A 14 31.13 30.00 40.42
N LEU A 15 31.48 31.25 40.03
CA LEU A 15 30.84 31.95 38.92
C LEU A 15 31.08 31.26 37.57
N THR A 16 32.35 30.85 37.33
CA THR A 16 32.70 30.16 36.09
C THR A 16 32.01 28.80 35.97
N MET A 17 31.89 28.03 37.08
CA MET A 17 31.11 26.80 37.09
C MET A 17 29.63 27.01 36.84
N LYS A 18 29.04 28.07 37.40
CA LYS A 18 27.62 28.38 37.22
C LYS A 18 27.30 28.80 35.79
N VAL A 19 28.19 29.57 35.16
CA VAL A 19 28.08 29.95 33.73
C VAL A 19 28.25 28.75 32.81
N ARG A 20 29.24 27.91 33.09
CA ARG A 20 29.53 26.68 32.32
C ARG A 20 28.33 25.74 32.36
N ASN A 21 27.72 25.50 33.54
CA ASN A 21 26.57 24.65 33.67
C ASN A 21 25.32 25.22 32.94
N ARG A 22 25.14 26.54 32.90
CA ARG A 22 24.08 27.17 32.12
C ARG A 22 24.29 27.01 30.62
N ILE A 23 25.51 27.18 30.14
CA ILE A 23 25.88 27.01 28.72
C ILE A 23 25.64 25.57 28.30
N ILE A 24 26.07 24.59 29.12
CA ILE A 24 25.84 23.16 28.86
C ILE A 24 24.33 22.84 28.80
N GLY A 25 23.54 23.41 29.71
CA GLY A 25 22.08 23.25 29.71
C GLY A 25 21.42 23.82 28.45
N ILE A 26 21.83 25.00 28.01
CA ILE A 26 21.31 25.61 26.78
C ILE A 26 21.71 24.83 25.54
N CYS A 27 22.97 24.38 25.43
CA CYS A 27 23.39 23.52 24.34
C CYS A 27 22.63 22.19 24.30
N GLY A 28 22.32 21.58 25.46
CA GLY A 28 21.50 20.37 25.55
C GLY A 28 20.06 20.58 25.04
N ILE A 29 19.44 21.72 25.40
CA ILE A 29 18.10 22.05 24.93
C ILE A 29 18.08 22.30 23.41
N VAL A 30 19.05 23.04 22.88
CA VAL A 30 19.18 23.31 21.46
C VAL A 30 19.41 22.00 20.67
N ALA A 31 20.27 21.12 21.16
CA ALA A 31 20.50 19.82 20.54
C ALA A 31 19.22 18.93 20.54
N ALA A 32 18.47 18.95 21.63
CA ALA A 32 17.19 18.23 21.70
C ALA A 32 16.14 18.81 20.73
N LEU A 33 16.06 20.13 20.58
CA LEU A 33 15.16 20.79 19.63
C LEU A 33 15.54 20.47 18.16
N VAL A 34 16.85 20.44 17.85
CA VAL A 34 17.30 20.08 16.51
C VAL A 34 17.02 18.61 16.23
N ALA A 35 17.23 17.72 17.20
CA ALA A 35 16.91 16.29 17.05
C ALA A 35 15.42 16.04 16.84
N THR A 36 14.55 16.73 17.59
CA THR A 36 13.09 16.65 17.37
C THR A 36 12.67 17.24 16.03
N ALA A 37 13.25 18.32 15.56
CA ALA A 37 12.99 18.87 14.24
C ALA A 37 13.40 17.90 13.11
N LEU A 38 14.51 17.20 13.25
CA LEU A 38 14.96 16.18 12.28
C LEU A 38 14.03 14.95 12.25
N ILE A 39 13.47 14.55 13.40
CA ILE A 39 12.53 13.43 13.47
C ILE A 39 11.18 13.80 12.82
N VAL A 40 10.71 15.03 12.98
CA VAL A 40 9.46 15.51 12.36
C VAL A 40 9.60 15.65 10.84
N HIS A 41 10.79 15.96 10.32
CA HIS A 41 11.05 16.00 8.87
C HIS A 41 11.24 14.60 8.27
N SER A 42 11.47 13.57 9.09
CA SER A 42 11.58 12.17 8.66
C SER A 42 10.22 11.46 8.53
N CYS A 43 9.09 12.11 8.81
CA CYS A 43 7.79 11.67 8.35
C CYS A 43 7.66 11.94 6.84
N GLY A 44 8.57 11.34 6.08
CA GLY A 44 8.46 11.17 4.65
C GLY A 44 7.22 10.34 4.39
N ILE A 45 6.27 10.97 3.72
CA ILE A 45 5.24 10.43 2.87
C ILE A 45 5.33 8.90 2.83
N TYR A 46 4.44 8.21 3.53
CA TYR A 46 4.16 6.81 3.30
C TYR A 46 3.57 6.73 1.89
N SER A 47 4.44 6.56 0.94
CA SER A 47 4.10 6.19 -0.42
C SER A 47 3.64 4.74 -0.34
N PHE A 48 2.34 4.55 -0.41
CA PHE A 48 1.71 3.25 -0.56
C PHE A 48 2.29 2.62 -1.83
N SER A 49 2.92 1.45 -1.65
CA SER A 49 3.55 0.60 -2.67
C SER A 49 4.55 1.28 -3.63
N GLY A 50 5.73 0.87 -3.54
CA GLY A 50 6.99 0.99 -4.26
C GLY A 50 7.10 1.48 -5.70
N THR A 51 6.07 2.04 -6.31
CA THR A 51 6.14 2.68 -7.62
C THR A 51 5.41 4.02 -7.54
N SER A 52 6.14 5.10 -7.29
CA SER A 52 5.56 6.43 -7.43
C SER A 52 5.38 6.71 -8.92
N ILE A 53 4.14 7.00 -9.34
CA ILE A 53 3.85 7.46 -10.70
C ILE A 53 4.67 8.73 -10.96
N GLN A 54 5.41 8.75 -12.07
CA GLN A 54 6.27 9.86 -12.44
C GLN A 54 5.42 11.13 -12.69
N PRO A 55 5.94 12.33 -12.35
CA PRO A 55 5.15 13.58 -12.40
C PRO A 55 4.68 13.99 -13.80
N ASP A 56 5.30 13.48 -14.82
CA ASP A 56 4.97 13.74 -16.24
C ASP A 56 3.96 12.76 -16.82
N VAL A 57 3.65 11.66 -16.11
CA VAL A 57 2.56 10.74 -16.44
C VAL A 57 1.25 11.35 -15.98
N LYS A 58 0.30 11.55 -16.90
CA LYS A 58 -0.94 12.30 -16.65
C LYS A 58 -2.20 11.51 -16.89
N THR A 59 -2.17 10.55 -17.82
CA THR A 59 -3.34 9.84 -18.29
C THR A 59 -3.19 8.34 -18.14
N ILE A 60 -4.33 7.65 -17.99
CA ILE A 60 -4.41 6.20 -17.92
C ILE A 60 -5.58 5.67 -18.71
N THR A 61 -5.34 4.63 -19.49
CA THR A 61 -6.37 3.79 -20.11
C THR A 61 -6.48 2.47 -19.34
N ILE A 62 -7.68 2.09 -18.97
CA ILE A 62 -7.98 0.80 -18.34
C ILE A 62 -8.98 0.10 -19.23
N ASP A 63 -8.51 -0.92 -19.93
CA ASP A 63 -9.34 -1.70 -20.83
C ASP A 63 -10.30 -2.62 -20.07
N TYR A 64 -11.36 -3.00 -20.74
CA TYR A 64 -12.30 -3.97 -20.22
C TYR A 64 -11.64 -5.33 -20.08
N PHE A 65 -11.76 -5.95 -18.89
CA PHE A 65 -11.18 -7.26 -18.62
C PHE A 65 -11.89 -8.35 -19.41
N GLU A 66 -11.17 -9.04 -20.25
CA GLU A 66 -11.69 -10.19 -20.99
C GLU A 66 -12.01 -11.36 -20.07
N TYR A 67 -13.11 -12.05 -20.31
CA TYR A 67 -13.45 -13.26 -19.58
C TYR A 67 -12.99 -14.50 -20.35
N LYS A 68 -11.97 -15.19 -19.84
CA LYS A 68 -11.37 -16.40 -20.44
C LYS A 68 -11.47 -17.66 -19.56
N ALA A 69 -12.05 -17.54 -18.36
CA ALA A 69 -12.23 -18.69 -17.47
C ALA A 69 -13.33 -19.64 -17.99
N LEU A 70 -13.18 -20.93 -17.69
CA LEU A 70 -14.10 -21.96 -18.16
C LEU A 70 -15.51 -21.85 -17.56
N LYS A 71 -15.61 -21.49 -16.29
CA LYS A 71 -16.90 -21.29 -15.61
C LYS A 71 -17.30 -19.83 -15.77
N VAL A 72 -18.51 -19.61 -16.24
CA VAL A 72 -19.00 -18.28 -16.62
C VAL A 72 -19.56 -17.53 -15.42
N ASN A 73 -19.05 -16.32 -15.18
CA ASN A 73 -19.68 -15.29 -14.36
C ASN A 73 -19.76 -13.98 -15.19
N PRO A 74 -20.95 -13.64 -15.69
CA PRO A 74 -21.09 -12.52 -16.65
C PRO A 74 -20.78 -11.14 -16.06
N SER A 75 -20.95 -10.95 -14.75
CA SER A 75 -20.76 -9.64 -14.11
C SER A 75 -19.31 -9.35 -13.74
N LEU A 76 -18.51 -10.40 -13.45
CA LEU A 76 -17.18 -10.26 -12.85
C LEU A 76 -16.22 -9.38 -13.68
N SER A 77 -16.26 -9.47 -15.01
CA SER A 77 -15.42 -8.62 -15.88
C SER A 77 -15.75 -7.13 -15.72
N ASN A 78 -17.03 -6.81 -15.68
CA ASN A 78 -17.48 -5.44 -15.46
C ASN A 78 -17.10 -4.95 -14.07
N ASP A 79 -17.40 -5.75 -13.04
CA ASP A 79 -17.18 -5.39 -11.65
C ASP A 79 -15.69 -5.15 -11.37
N MET A 80 -14.83 -6.01 -11.89
CA MET A 80 -13.37 -5.88 -11.76
C MET A 80 -12.83 -4.67 -12.53
N THR A 81 -13.32 -4.42 -13.73
CA THR A 81 -12.91 -3.26 -14.53
C THR A 81 -13.29 -1.96 -13.82
N GLU A 82 -14.52 -1.85 -13.36
CA GLU A 82 -15.00 -0.64 -12.67
C GLU A 82 -14.35 -0.45 -11.31
N ALA A 83 -14.11 -1.52 -10.54
CA ALA A 83 -13.39 -1.45 -9.27
C ALA A 83 -11.96 -0.93 -9.45
N LEU A 84 -11.26 -1.41 -10.49
CA LEU A 84 -9.92 -0.94 -10.80
C LEU A 84 -9.91 0.54 -11.24
N LYS A 85 -10.85 0.94 -12.11
CA LYS A 85 -11.03 2.34 -12.51
C LYS A 85 -11.30 3.24 -11.30
N ASP A 86 -12.19 2.82 -10.41
CA ASP A 86 -12.51 3.56 -9.19
C ASP A 86 -11.32 3.68 -8.25
N LYS A 87 -10.52 2.63 -8.12
CA LYS A 87 -9.32 2.66 -7.30
C LYS A 87 -8.31 3.67 -7.83
N PHE A 88 -8.02 3.65 -9.13
CA PHE A 88 -7.13 4.65 -9.75
C PHE A 88 -7.65 6.07 -9.59
N ARG A 89 -8.96 6.28 -9.75
CA ARG A 89 -9.61 7.60 -9.56
C ARG A 89 -9.48 8.12 -8.13
N LYS A 90 -9.57 7.24 -7.15
CA LYS A 90 -9.49 7.59 -5.72
C LYS A 90 -8.05 7.79 -5.25
N MET A 91 -7.10 7.01 -5.77
CA MET A 91 -5.74 6.94 -5.24
C MET A 91 -4.71 7.73 -6.05
N THR A 92 -5.05 8.15 -7.28
CA THR A 92 -4.12 8.85 -8.16
C THR A 92 -4.72 10.15 -8.66
N ARG A 93 -3.87 10.97 -9.32
CA ARG A 93 -4.29 12.20 -10.02
C ARG A 93 -4.36 12.00 -11.52
N LEU A 94 -4.33 10.75 -11.99
CA LEU A 94 -4.38 10.44 -13.40
C LEU A 94 -5.78 10.70 -13.95
N GLU A 95 -5.82 11.30 -15.13
CA GLU A 95 -7.05 11.42 -15.90
C GLU A 95 -7.30 10.11 -16.67
N GLN A 96 -8.48 9.52 -16.48
CA GLN A 96 -8.85 8.32 -17.24
C GLN A 96 -9.31 8.70 -18.63
N VAL A 97 -8.71 8.08 -19.64
CA VAL A 97 -9.02 8.26 -21.05
C VAL A 97 -9.33 6.92 -21.69
N ASP A 98 -10.19 6.94 -22.73
CA ASP A 98 -10.65 5.70 -23.35
C ASP A 98 -9.54 5.02 -24.18
N MET A 99 -8.61 5.79 -24.73
CA MET A 99 -7.53 5.29 -25.59
C MET A 99 -6.26 6.14 -25.41
N ASP A 100 -5.13 5.52 -25.68
CA ASP A 100 -3.83 6.20 -25.78
C ASP A 100 -3.37 6.95 -24.52
N GLY A 101 -3.74 6.46 -23.34
CA GLY A 101 -3.20 6.95 -22.07
C GLY A 101 -1.68 6.81 -21.98
N ASP A 102 -1.03 7.65 -21.15
CA ASP A 102 0.39 7.49 -20.84
C ASP A 102 0.66 6.10 -20.20
N LEU A 103 -0.29 5.65 -19.35
CA LEU A 103 -0.36 4.29 -18.83
C LEU A 103 -1.50 3.54 -19.49
N GLU A 104 -1.30 2.24 -19.68
CA GLU A 104 -2.33 1.34 -20.20
C GLU A 104 -2.36 0.06 -19.40
N ILE A 105 -3.55 -0.34 -18.95
CA ILE A 105 -3.78 -1.60 -18.23
C ILE A 105 -4.76 -2.42 -19.05
N THR A 106 -4.33 -3.62 -19.43
CA THR A 106 -5.18 -4.65 -20.04
C THR A 106 -5.22 -5.88 -19.15
N GLY A 107 -6.31 -6.62 -19.17
CA GLY A 107 -6.42 -7.79 -18.32
C GLY A 107 -7.39 -8.85 -18.82
N ALA A 108 -7.21 -10.06 -18.32
CA ALA A 108 -8.11 -11.16 -18.58
C ALA A 108 -8.33 -12.00 -17.32
N ILE A 109 -9.58 -12.34 -17.03
CA ILE A 109 -9.95 -13.31 -15.99
C ILE A 109 -9.72 -14.69 -16.58
N THR A 110 -8.69 -15.40 -16.09
CA THR A 110 -8.24 -16.68 -16.62
C THR A 110 -8.60 -17.86 -15.75
N GLY A 111 -8.96 -17.62 -14.49
CA GLY A 111 -9.38 -18.66 -13.56
C GLY A 111 -10.57 -18.24 -12.73
N TYR A 112 -11.53 -19.15 -12.59
CA TYR A 112 -12.68 -19.06 -11.71
C TYR A 112 -12.95 -20.48 -11.21
N ASP A 113 -12.47 -20.79 -10.01
CA ASP A 113 -12.43 -22.17 -9.50
C ASP A 113 -13.03 -22.27 -8.10
N VAL A 114 -13.84 -23.29 -7.88
CA VAL A 114 -14.45 -23.56 -6.58
C VAL A 114 -13.99 -24.92 -6.09
N ARG A 115 -13.41 -24.94 -4.90
CA ARG A 115 -12.93 -26.17 -4.26
C ARG A 115 -13.40 -26.28 -2.83
N ALA A 116 -13.72 -27.48 -2.39
CA ALA A 116 -13.91 -27.74 -0.98
C ALA A 116 -12.58 -27.59 -0.23
N THR A 117 -12.57 -26.85 0.87
CA THR A 117 -11.44 -26.79 1.79
C THR A 117 -11.52 -27.94 2.79
N ALA A 118 -10.36 -28.48 3.19
CA ALA A 118 -10.31 -29.62 4.11
C ALA A 118 -10.95 -29.25 5.45
N VAL A 119 -11.84 -30.14 5.94
CA VAL A 119 -12.41 -30.07 7.28
C VAL A 119 -11.34 -30.54 8.26
N THR A 120 -10.91 -29.73 9.20
CA THR A 120 -10.15 -30.18 10.35
C THR A 120 -11.08 -30.93 11.31
N ALA A 121 -10.57 -31.94 12.00
CA ALA A 121 -11.36 -32.91 12.77
C ALA A 121 -12.26 -32.30 13.88
N ASP A 122 -12.07 -31.03 14.21
CA ASP A 122 -12.80 -30.30 15.25
C ASP A 122 -13.78 -29.24 14.71
N GLU A 123 -13.84 -28.98 13.40
CA GLU A 123 -14.78 -28.03 12.81
C GLU A 123 -15.96 -28.72 12.14
N VAL A 124 -17.14 -28.41 12.62
CA VAL A 124 -18.43 -28.97 12.21
C VAL A 124 -18.89 -28.43 10.84
N ALA A 125 -18.25 -27.40 10.29
CA ALA A 125 -18.64 -26.76 9.03
C ALA A 125 -17.59 -26.99 7.96
N ALA A 126 -17.95 -27.73 6.91
CA ALA A 126 -17.18 -27.79 5.67
C ALA A 126 -17.26 -26.42 4.97
N GLN A 127 -16.13 -25.95 4.47
CA GLN A 127 -16.04 -24.70 3.71
C GLN A 127 -15.70 -24.96 2.26
N ASN A 128 -16.20 -24.10 1.40
CA ASN A 128 -15.80 -24.00 0.01
C ASN A 128 -14.97 -22.73 -0.19
N ARG A 129 -14.07 -22.77 -1.15
CA ARG A 129 -13.21 -21.65 -1.57
C ARG A 129 -13.49 -21.31 -3.02
N LEU A 130 -13.89 -20.07 -3.27
CA LEU A 130 -13.85 -19.50 -4.60
C LEU A 130 -12.49 -18.83 -4.81
N THR A 131 -11.80 -19.19 -5.89
CA THR A 131 -10.55 -18.57 -6.30
C THR A 131 -10.73 -17.94 -7.67
N VAL A 132 -10.36 -16.66 -7.81
CA VAL A 132 -10.30 -15.96 -9.09
C VAL A 132 -8.84 -15.66 -9.42
N THR A 133 -8.48 -15.90 -10.68
CA THR A 133 -7.17 -15.59 -11.22
C THR A 133 -7.32 -14.67 -12.42
N VAL A 134 -6.56 -13.60 -12.42
CA VAL A 134 -6.47 -12.64 -13.53
C VAL A 134 -5.04 -12.58 -14.04
N LYS A 135 -4.88 -12.31 -15.31
CA LYS A 135 -3.61 -11.91 -15.91
C LYS A 135 -3.72 -10.46 -16.30
N ILE A 136 -2.75 -9.67 -15.90
CA ILE A 136 -2.71 -8.23 -16.15
C ILE A 136 -1.44 -7.91 -16.93
N SER A 137 -1.58 -7.08 -17.94
CA SER A 137 -0.48 -6.44 -18.64
C SER A 137 -0.54 -4.93 -18.38
N PHE A 138 0.61 -4.36 -18.14
CA PHE A 138 0.78 -2.93 -17.86
C PHE A 138 1.82 -2.37 -18.81
N THR A 139 1.50 -1.25 -19.42
CA THR A 139 2.39 -0.51 -20.32
C THR A 139 2.51 0.93 -19.86
N ASN A 140 3.73 1.39 -19.72
CA ASN A 140 4.06 2.78 -19.46
C ASN A 140 4.75 3.36 -20.70
N ARG A 141 4.03 4.14 -21.50
CA ARG A 141 4.54 4.67 -22.78
C ARG A 141 5.70 5.64 -22.60
N LYS A 142 5.88 6.21 -21.40
CA LYS A 142 7.00 7.12 -21.10
C LYS A 142 8.19 6.40 -20.47
N TYR A 143 7.93 5.31 -19.76
CA TYR A 143 8.94 4.53 -19.03
C TYR A 143 8.75 3.04 -19.31
N PRO A 144 9.15 2.54 -20.50
CA PRO A 144 8.93 1.13 -20.88
C PRO A 144 9.64 0.10 -19.98
N GLU A 145 10.57 0.54 -19.14
CA GLU A 145 11.21 -0.30 -18.13
C GLU A 145 10.28 -0.78 -17.02
N ASP A 146 9.14 -0.12 -16.85
CA ASP A 146 8.10 -0.49 -15.88
C ASP A 146 7.10 -1.52 -16.45
N ASP A 147 7.18 -1.82 -17.74
CA ASP A 147 6.23 -2.68 -18.44
C ASP A 147 6.29 -4.12 -17.94
N PHE A 148 5.13 -4.74 -17.86
CA PHE A 148 5.01 -6.18 -17.69
C PHE A 148 3.83 -6.73 -18.47
N SER A 149 3.92 -8.00 -18.87
CA SER A 149 2.89 -8.67 -19.64
C SER A 149 2.43 -9.96 -18.96
N ASP A 150 1.13 -10.22 -19.04
CA ASP A 150 0.50 -11.46 -18.58
C ASP A 150 0.87 -11.88 -17.14
N LYS A 151 1.11 -10.91 -16.27
CA LYS A 151 1.44 -11.17 -14.87
C LYS A 151 0.20 -11.73 -14.14
N PRO A 152 0.26 -12.92 -13.56
CA PRO A 152 -0.88 -13.51 -12.88
C PRO A 152 -1.03 -12.91 -11.48
N PHE A 153 -2.28 -12.57 -11.14
CA PHE A 153 -2.74 -12.23 -9.80
C PHE A 153 -3.88 -13.16 -9.43
N SER A 154 -3.90 -13.61 -8.19
CA SER A 154 -4.94 -14.53 -7.73
C SER A 154 -5.36 -14.19 -6.32
N SER A 155 -6.65 -14.20 -6.07
CA SER A 155 -7.21 -14.04 -4.74
C SER A 155 -8.35 -15.01 -4.51
N TYR A 156 -8.76 -15.17 -3.26
CA TYR A 156 -9.82 -16.09 -2.89
C TYR A 156 -10.69 -15.56 -1.76
N ALA A 157 -11.91 -16.11 -1.68
CA ALA A 157 -12.82 -15.95 -0.57
C ALA A 157 -13.42 -17.30 -0.19
N ASP A 158 -13.62 -17.52 1.10
CA ASP A 158 -14.19 -18.76 1.65
C ASP A 158 -15.66 -18.53 2.04
N TYR A 159 -16.48 -19.56 1.83
CA TYR A 159 -17.88 -19.55 2.21
C TYR A 159 -18.33 -20.93 2.75
N GLU A 160 -19.38 -20.95 3.54
CA GLU A 160 -19.89 -22.18 4.14
C GLU A 160 -20.45 -23.11 3.07
N SER A 161 -20.13 -24.40 3.14
CA SER A 161 -20.61 -25.42 2.18
C SER A 161 -22.13 -25.64 2.21
N THR A 162 -22.80 -25.16 3.26
CA THR A 162 -24.27 -25.15 3.39
C THR A 162 -24.94 -24.08 2.52
N GLN A 163 -24.20 -23.10 2.05
CA GLN A 163 -24.65 -22.06 1.16
C GLN A 163 -24.44 -22.44 -0.30
N SER A 164 -25.36 -22.05 -1.18
CA SER A 164 -25.12 -22.16 -2.61
C SER A 164 -24.18 -21.05 -3.09
N LEU A 165 -23.31 -21.35 -4.06
CA LEU A 165 -22.43 -20.34 -4.64
C LEU A 165 -23.23 -19.13 -5.16
N ASP A 166 -24.34 -19.36 -5.86
CA ASP A 166 -25.17 -18.30 -6.45
C ASP A 166 -25.70 -17.29 -5.41
N ALA A 167 -25.90 -17.75 -4.17
CA ALA A 167 -26.37 -16.86 -3.09
C ALA A 167 -25.29 -15.91 -2.56
N VAL A 168 -24.01 -16.27 -2.67
CA VAL A 168 -22.87 -15.54 -2.09
C VAL A 168 -21.92 -15.02 -3.15
N GLU A 169 -22.07 -15.41 -4.40
CA GLU A 169 -21.13 -15.16 -5.51
C GLU A 169 -20.80 -13.67 -5.66
N ALA A 170 -21.83 -12.81 -5.66
CA ALA A 170 -21.62 -11.37 -5.83
C ALA A 170 -20.70 -10.79 -4.75
N THR A 171 -20.99 -11.12 -3.47
CA THR A 171 -20.18 -10.66 -2.33
C THR A 171 -18.75 -11.22 -2.38
N LEU A 172 -18.59 -12.51 -2.72
CA LEU A 172 -17.27 -13.12 -2.85
C LEU A 172 -16.45 -12.50 -3.98
N CYS A 173 -17.08 -12.21 -5.11
CA CYS A 173 -16.42 -11.57 -6.25
C CYS A 173 -16.01 -10.14 -5.93
N GLU A 174 -16.83 -9.37 -5.21
CA GLU A 174 -16.48 -8.04 -4.71
C GLU A 174 -15.23 -8.10 -3.81
N GLU A 175 -15.22 -8.96 -2.79
CA GLU A 175 -14.10 -9.15 -1.88
C GLU A 175 -12.81 -9.56 -2.61
N ILE A 176 -12.91 -10.49 -3.57
CA ILE A 176 -11.76 -10.95 -4.37
C ILE A 176 -11.24 -9.84 -5.26
N THR A 177 -12.13 -9.07 -5.89
CA THR A 177 -11.77 -7.95 -6.75
C THR A 177 -11.02 -6.87 -5.97
N GLU A 178 -11.49 -6.51 -4.77
CA GLU A 178 -10.78 -5.59 -3.89
C GLU A 178 -9.36 -6.07 -3.57
N LYS A 179 -9.21 -7.34 -3.21
CA LYS A 179 -7.91 -7.94 -2.89
C LYS A 179 -6.96 -8.00 -4.10
N ILE A 180 -7.47 -8.21 -5.30
CA ILE A 180 -6.65 -8.21 -6.52
C ILE A 180 -6.19 -6.80 -6.88
N CYS A 181 -7.04 -5.81 -6.60
CA CYS A 181 -6.74 -4.41 -6.87
C CYS A 181 -5.86 -3.74 -5.79
N GLU A 182 -5.53 -4.39 -4.70
CA GLU A 182 -4.61 -3.89 -3.65
C GLU A 182 -3.15 -3.95 -4.08
#